data_8a530f70ffd0b145118fc1ce3729ae20
#
_entry.id   8a530f70ffd0b145118fc1ce3729ae20
#
_cell.length_a   1.000
_cell.length_b   1.000
_cell.length_c   1.000
_cell.angle_alpha   90.00
_cell.angle_beta   90.00
_cell.angle_gamma   90.00
#
_symmetry.space_group_name_H-M   'P 1'
#
loop_
_entity.id
_entity.type
_entity.pdbx_description
1 polymer ?
#
loop_
_entity_poly.entity_id
_entity_poly.type
_entity_poly.pdbx_seq_one_letter_code
_entity_poly.pdbx_strand_id
1 'polypeptide(L)'
;MSTTSEFYLVSAAALATAVGLPAESEAAIAACRDKGELRRTLARAGVGQPAFEVVRDEAAAAAAAARIGTPCVVKPVDDSGSTRVRRCDSAAEAGALVEEIVAVRTNGRGQATAGRALVEEFLDAPEYSVEMFGLDGRQHLVGITEKTVTGAPHFVESRHIVPADLPDDVARQLEQTVRDALTATGLGRGPTHTEVKLTASGGAVVEINPRLAVA
;
A
#
# COMPACT_ATOMS: atom_id res chain seq x y z
N MET A 1 2.95 4.46 22.08
CA MET A 1 1.79 5.25 21.59
C MET A 1 1.43 4.71 20.22
N SER A 2 0.14 4.54 19.88
CA SER A 2 -0.31 4.04 18.58
C SER A 2 -1.58 4.76 18.15
N THR A 3 -1.88 4.70 16.85
CA THR A 3 -3.13 5.17 16.25
C THR A 3 -3.56 4.17 15.18
N THR A 4 -4.85 4.02 14.97
CA THR A 4 -5.41 3.22 13.86
C THR A 4 -5.67 4.07 12.61
N SER A 5 -5.56 5.41 12.71
CA SER A 5 -5.75 6.31 11.59
C SER A 5 -4.44 6.58 10.87
N GLU A 6 -4.37 6.21 9.62
CA GLU A 6 -3.20 6.41 8.75
C GLU A 6 -2.77 7.87 8.64
N PHE A 7 -3.73 8.79 8.67
CA PHE A 7 -3.48 10.24 8.55
C PHE A 7 -2.68 10.83 9.71
N TYR A 8 -2.59 10.14 10.85
CA TYR A 8 -1.93 10.62 12.06
C TYR A 8 -0.73 9.77 12.50
N LEU A 9 -0.32 8.76 11.72
CA LEU A 9 0.78 7.87 12.07
C LEU A 9 2.10 8.62 12.28
N VAL A 10 2.47 9.51 11.36
CA VAL A 10 3.69 10.33 11.47
C VAL A 10 3.63 11.21 12.72
N SER A 11 2.50 11.89 12.96
CA SER A 11 2.33 12.73 14.15
C SER A 11 2.39 11.93 15.45
N ALA A 12 1.83 10.72 15.46
CA ALA A 12 1.88 9.83 16.64
C ALA A 12 3.31 9.36 16.93
N ALA A 13 4.10 9.04 15.90
CA ALA A 13 5.50 8.66 16.04
C ALA A 13 6.34 9.86 16.56
N ALA A 14 6.18 11.04 15.97
CA ALA A 14 6.85 12.26 16.40
C ALA A 14 6.54 12.60 17.87
N LEU A 15 5.26 12.51 18.24
CA LEU A 15 4.84 12.75 19.63
C LEU A 15 5.44 11.71 20.59
N ALA A 16 5.41 10.43 20.22
CA ALA A 16 6.00 9.38 21.05
C ALA A 16 7.49 9.63 21.29
N THR A 17 8.24 9.98 20.24
CA THR A 17 9.66 10.35 20.32
C THR A 17 9.86 11.56 21.25
N ALA A 18 9.04 12.60 21.08
CA ALA A 18 9.15 13.83 21.87
C ALA A 18 8.91 13.62 23.38
N VAL A 19 8.09 12.62 23.75
CA VAL A 19 7.83 12.28 25.17
C VAL A 19 8.66 11.08 25.68
N GLY A 20 9.68 10.65 24.92
CA GLY A 20 10.60 9.59 25.32
C GLY A 20 10.02 8.18 25.31
N LEU A 21 8.92 7.95 24.58
CA LEU A 21 8.33 6.62 24.40
C LEU A 21 8.95 5.91 23.21
N PRO A 22 9.03 4.58 23.24
CA PRO A 22 9.40 3.79 22.08
C PRO A 22 8.46 4.09 20.91
N ALA A 23 9.04 4.44 19.77
CA ALA A 23 8.31 4.75 18.54
C ALA A 23 8.93 4.04 17.34
N GLU A 24 8.15 3.88 16.29
CA GLU A 24 8.65 3.51 14.98
C GLU A 24 9.31 4.73 14.32
N SER A 25 10.20 4.50 13.37
CA SER A 25 10.86 5.57 12.62
C SER A 25 9.84 6.43 11.86
N GLU A 26 9.85 7.74 12.12
CA GLU A 26 9.00 8.69 11.38
C GLU A 26 9.26 8.62 9.87
N ALA A 27 10.53 8.45 9.48
CA ALA A 27 10.91 8.34 8.08
C ALA A 27 10.37 7.05 7.43
N ALA A 28 10.41 5.91 8.15
CA ALA A 28 9.85 4.65 7.67
C ALA A 28 8.32 4.74 7.51
N ILE A 29 7.63 5.34 8.49
CA ILE A 29 6.18 5.59 8.40
C ILE A 29 5.86 6.51 7.24
N ALA A 30 6.58 7.61 7.07
CA ALA A 30 6.35 8.56 5.98
C ALA A 30 6.56 7.93 4.60
N ALA A 31 7.58 7.07 4.46
CA ALA A 31 7.83 6.32 3.23
C ALA A 31 6.70 5.35 2.89
N CYS A 32 6.08 4.71 3.88
CA CYS A 32 4.92 3.84 3.66
C CYS A 32 3.64 4.65 3.33
N ARG A 33 3.49 5.85 3.91
CA ARG A 33 2.36 6.74 3.64
C ARG A 33 2.38 7.31 2.22
N ASP A 34 3.55 7.54 1.65
CA ASP A 34 3.71 7.91 0.25
C ASP A 34 3.91 6.66 -0.60
N LYS A 35 2.84 6.21 -1.25
CA LYS A 35 2.87 5.00 -2.08
C LYS A 35 3.95 5.05 -3.18
N GLY A 36 4.30 6.24 -3.67
CA GLY A 36 5.38 6.41 -4.64
C GLY A 36 6.77 6.15 -4.03
N GLU A 37 7.01 6.61 -2.80
CA GLU A 37 8.26 6.31 -2.08
C GLU A 37 8.32 4.83 -1.66
N LEU A 38 7.19 4.26 -1.21
CA LEU A 38 7.09 2.83 -0.93
C LEU A 38 7.51 2.02 -2.15
N ARG A 39 6.93 2.30 -3.32
CA ARG A 39 7.26 1.61 -4.58
C ARG A 39 8.75 1.67 -4.92
N ARG A 40 9.37 2.87 -4.80
CA ARG A 40 10.81 3.04 -5.06
C ARG A 40 11.67 2.26 -4.06
N THR A 41 11.24 2.22 -2.80
CA THR A 41 11.94 1.49 -1.73
C THR A 41 11.91 -0.01 -1.99
N LEU A 42 10.73 -0.57 -2.30
CA LEU A 42 10.57 -1.99 -2.63
C LEU A 42 11.32 -2.37 -3.91
N ALA A 43 11.30 -1.52 -4.95
CA ALA A 43 12.04 -1.75 -6.19
C ALA A 43 13.55 -1.84 -5.95
N ARG A 44 14.13 -0.95 -5.13
CA ARG A 44 15.55 -0.99 -4.78
C ARG A 44 15.94 -2.25 -4.02
N ALA A 45 15.01 -2.80 -3.24
CA ALA A 45 15.22 -4.03 -2.47
C ALA A 45 14.88 -5.31 -3.25
N GLY A 46 14.37 -5.22 -4.47
CA GLY A 46 13.97 -6.36 -5.28
C GLY A 46 12.72 -7.09 -4.73
N VAL A 47 11.90 -6.43 -3.91
CA VAL A 47 10.65 -6.99 -3.39
C VAL A 47 9.58 -6.96 -4.46
N GLY A 48 8.83 -8.06 -4.59
CA GLY A 48 7.73 -8.19 -5.55
C GLY A 48 6.66 -7.12 -5.35
N GLN A 49 6.29 -6.44 -6.43
CA GLN A 49 5.28 -5.38 -6.47
C GLN A 49 4.80 -5.14 -7.90
N PRO A 50 3.67 -4.44 -8.14
CA PRO A 50 3.28 -4.06 -9.49
C PRO A 50 4.31 -3.13 -10.15
N ALA A 51 4.44 -3.20 -11.48
CA ALA A 51 5.09 -2.13 -12.24
C ALA A 51 4.37 -0.80 -11.98
N PHE A 52 5.10 0.31 -11.92
CA PHE A 52 4.51 1.58 -11.50
C PHE A 52 5.20 2.82 -12.09
N GLU A 53 4.45 3.89 -12.18
CA GLU A 53 4.97 5.24 -12.43
C GLU A 53 4.24 6.27 -11.56
N VAL A 54 5.00 7.27 -11.06
CA VAL A 54 4.45 8.42 -10.33
C VAL A 54 4.27 9.57 -11.32
N VAL A 55 3.05 10.07 -11.42
CA VAL A 55 2.64 11.07 -12.42
C VAL A 55 1.97 12.29 -11.77
N ARG A 56 1.90 13.40 -12.52
CA ARG A 56 1.33 14.67 -12.01
C ARG A 56 0.35 15.34 -12.97
N ASP A 57 0.14 14.77 -14.13
CA ASP A 57 -0.75 15.33 -15.15
C ASP A 57 -1.29 14.20 -16.06
N GLU A 58 -2.30 14.57 -16.84
CA GLU A 58 -2.99 13.66 -17.76
C GLU A 58 -2.04 13.05 -18.80
N ALA A 59 -1.18 13.86 -19.40
CA ALA A 59 -0.29 13.39 -20.46
C ALA A 59 0.73 12.37 -19.95
N ALA A 60 1.32 12.63 -18.77
CA ALA A 60 2.23 11.71 -18.11
C ALA A 60 1.51 10.40 -17.72
N ALA A 61 0.26 10.49 -17.28
CA ALA A 61 -0.55 9.31 -16.93
C ALA A 61 -0.87 8.45 -18.15
N ALA A 62 -1.30 9.06 -19.26
CA ALA A 62 -1.56 8.34 -20.49
C ALA A 62 -0.29 7.65 -21.04
N ALA A 63 0.85 8.33 -20.97
CA ALA A 63 2.13 7.77 -21.37
C ALA A 63 2.57 6.61 -20.44
N ALA A 64 2.35 6.73 -19.13
CA ALA A 64 2.63 5.66 -18.16
C ALA A 64 1.75 4.43 -18.43
N ALA A 65 0.44 4.62 -18.62
CA ALA A 65 -0.49 3.54 -18.96
C ALA A 65 -0.12 2.84 -20.26
N ALA A 66 0.38 3.58 -21.25
CA ALA A 66 0.86 2.99 -22.51
C ALA A 66 2.13 2.11 -22.32
N ARG A 67 2.99 2.44 -21.36
CA ARG A 67 4.20 1.67 -21.05
C ARG A 67 3.92 0.47 -20.15
N ILE A 68 3.13 0.65 -19.11
CA ILE A 68 2.78 -0.38 -18.13
C ILE A 68 1.79 -1.40 -18.74
N GLY A 69 0.89 -0.93 -19.59
CA GLY A 69 -0.20 -1.70 -20.15
C GLY A 69 -1.56 -1.37 -19.50
N THR A 70 -2.63 -1.74 -20.20
CA THR A 70 -4.01 -1.66 -19.71
C THR A 70 -4.64 -3.05 -19.70
N PRO A 71 -5.50 -3.37 -18.72
CA PRO A 71 -5.95 -2.48 -17.66
C PRO A 71 -4.82 -2.12 -16.68
N CYS A 72 -4.88 -0.89 -16.13
CA CYS A 72 -3.98 -0.42 -15.08
C CYS A 72 -4.79 0.08 -13.86
N VAL A 73 -4.10 0.29 -12.73
CA VAL A 73 -4.69 0.90 -11.53
C VAL A 73 -4.15 2.30 -11.37
N VAL A 74 -5.04 3.26 -11.17
CA VAL A 74 -4.67 4.65 -10.84
C VAL A 74 -5.15 4.99 -9.45
N LYS A 75 -4.28 5.60 -8.64
CA LYS A 75 -4.57 5.98 -7.25
C LYS A 75 -3.75 7.17 -6.78
N PRO A 76 -4.24 7.96 -5.80
CA PRO A 76 -3.44 8.98 -5.13
C PRO A 76 -2.24 8.35 -4.41
N VAL A 77 -1.11 9.06 -4.32
CA VAL A 77 0.07 8.54 -3.60
C VAL A 77 -0.10 8.55 -2.07
N ASP A 78 -0.95 9.41 -1.52
CA ASP A 78 -1.01 9.74 -0.09
C ASP A 78 -2.42 9.68 0.53
N ASP A 79 -3.39 9.10 -0.17
CA ASP A 79 -4.75 8.90 0.36
C ASP A 79 -4.94 7.47 0.90
N SER A 80 -6.11 7.20 1.51
CA SER A 80 -6.44 6.00 2.26
C SER A 80 -7.89 5.58 2.01
N GLY A 81 -8.23 4.32 2.35
CA GLY A 81 -9.59 3.81 2.25
C GLY A 81 -10.11 3.71 0.83
N SER A 82 -9.28 3.27 -0.10
CA SER A 82 -9.60 3.14 -1.54
C SER A 82 -10.12 4.42 -2.20
N THR A 83 -9.91 5.58 -1.56
CA THR A 83 -10.33 6.87 -2.09
C THR A 83 -9.67 7.14 -3.43
N ARG A 84 -10.49 7.28 -4.50
CA ARG A 84 -10.04 7.48 -5.88
C ARG A 84 -9.09 6.41 -6.41
N VAL A 85 -9.21 5.18 -5.91
CA VAL A 85 -8.52 4.02 -6.50
C VAL A 85 -9.44 3.44 -7.57
N ARG A 86 -8.98 3.38 -8.83
CA ARG A 86 -9.78 2.82 -9.92
C ARG A 86 -8.91 2.00 -10.88
N ARG A 87 -9.53 0.94 -11.41
CA ARG A 87 -9.05 0.26 -12.60
C ARG A 87 -9.43 1.12 -13.81
N CYS A 88 -8.46 1.33 -14.69
CA CYS A 88 -8.61 2.05 -15.94
C CYS A 88 -8.34 1.07 -17.09
N ASP A 89 -9.27 0.95 -18.02
CA ASP A 89 -9.17 0.04 -19.15
C ASP A 89 -8.54 0.72 -20.39
N SER A 90 -8.24 2.02 -20.29
CA SER A 90 -7.58 2.79 -21.35
C SER A 90 -6.64 3.86 -20.78
N ALA A 91 -5.68 4.31 -21.61
CA ALA A 91 -4.78 5.41 -21.28
C ALA A 91 -5.54 6.74 -21.08
N ALA A 92 -6.64 6.95 -21.81
CA ALA A 92 -7.48 8.13 -21.66
C ALA A 92 -8.17 8.16 -20.29
N GLU A 93 -8.72 7.03 -19.83
CA GLU A 93 -9.30 6.93 -18.48
C GLU A 93 -8.26 7.17 -17.39
N ALA A 94 -7.05 6.61 -17.55
CA ALA A 94 -5.95 6.85 -16.62
C ALA A 94 -5.57 8.34 -16.55
N GLY A 95 -5.48 9.01 -17.69
CA GLY A 95 -5.21 10.44 -17.77
C GLY A 95 -6.28 11.27 -17.07
N ALA A 96 -7.56 11.07 -17.40
CA ALA A 96 -8.68 11.80 -16.80
C ALA A 96 -8.73 11.61 -15.26
N LEU A 97 -8.49 10.39 -14.77
CA LEU A 97 -8.50 10.14 -13.33
C LEU A 97 -7.32 10.83 -12.62
N VAL A 98 -6.14 10.88 -13.24
CA VAL A 98 -4.99 11.60 -12.66
C VAL A 98 -5.30 13.10 -12.57
N GLU A 99 -5.95 13.69 -13.56
CA GLU A 99 -6.37 15.09 -13.51
C GLU A 99 -7.34 15.34 -12.34
N GLU A 100 -8.34 14.45 -12.14
CA GLU A 100 -9.22 14.50 -10.96
C GLU A 100 -8.44 14.44 -9.65
N ILE A 101 -7.45 13.53 -9.53
CA ILE A 101 -6.65 13.34 -8.31
C ILE A 101 -5.80 14.56 -8.01
N VAL A 102 -5.08 15.09 -8.99
CA VAL A 102 -4.15 16.22 -8.77
C VAL A 102 -4.86 17.56 -8.56
N ALA A 103 -6.12 17.66 -8.99
CA ALA A 103 -6.97 18.83 -8.71
C ALA A 103 -7.37 18.93 -7.22
N VAL A 104 -7.36 17.83 -6.49
CA VAL A 104 -7.68 17.80 -5.05
C VAL A 104 -6.53 18.41 -4.27
N ARG A 105 -6.80 19.43 -3.47
CA ARG A 105 -5.80 20.16 -2.68
C ARG A 105 -5.73 19.73 -1.23
N THR A 106 -6.84 19.17 -0.72
CA THR A 106 -6.92 18.67 0.65
C THR A 106 -7.68 17.34 0.67
N ASN A 107 -7.24 16.43 1.53
CA ASN A 107 -7.93 15.16 1.77
C ASN A 107 -9.17 15.35 2.67
N GLY A 108 -9.89 14.27 2.93
CA GLY A 108 -11.10 14.30 3.79
C GLY A 108 -10.86 14.70 5.26
N ARG A 109 -9.60 14.90 5.67
CA ARG A 109 -9.20 15.38 6.99
C ARG A 109 -8.69 16.83 6.97
N GLY A 110 -8.79 17.51 5.82
CA GLY A 110 -8.30 18.89 5.66
C GLY A 110 -6.78 19.03 5.53
N GLN A 111 -6.04 17.93 5.40
CA GLN A 111 -4.60 17.94 5.20
C GLN A 111 -4.28 18.15 3.71
N ALA A 112 -3.19 18.84 3.41
CA ALA A 112 -2.74 19.05 2.05
C ALA A 112 -2.39 17.71 1.39
N THR A 113 -2.80 17.53 0.12
CA THR A 113 -2.44 16.37 -0.69
C THR A 113 -1.11 16.58 -1.40
N ALA A 114 -0.45 15.50 -1.78
CA ALA A 114 0.81 15.55 -2.53
C ALA A 114 0.64 16.04 -3.99
N GLY A 115 -0.59 16.10 -4.53
CA GLY A 115 -0.86 16.47 -5.92
C GLY A 115 -0.17 15.53 -6.91
N ARG A 116 -0.08 14.25 -6.59
CA ARG A 116 0.53 13.20 -7.41
C ARG A 116 -0.32 11.94 -7.38
N ALA A 117 -0.23 11.17 -8.44
CA ALA A 117 -0.86 9.86 -8.54
C ALA A 117 0.14 8.78 -8.92
N LEU A 118 -0.23 7.52 -8.67
CA LEU A 118 0.41 6.33 -9.20
C LEU A 118 -0.43 5.79 -10.35
N VAL A 119 0.24 5.38 -11.42
CA VAL A 119 -0.26 4.44 -12.42
C VAL A 119 0.47 3.12 -12.19
N GLU A 120 -0.26 2.05 -11.95
CA GLU A 120 0.29 0.74 -11.61
C GLU A 120 -0.27 -0.36 -12.52
N GLU A 121 0.51 -1.41 -12.70
CA GLU A 121 0.04 -2.65 -13.31
C GLU A 121 -1.18 -3.19 -12.55
N PHE A 122 -2.21 -3.59 -13.29
CA PHE A 122 -3.34 -4.30 -12.71
C PHE A 122 -2.99 -5.77 -12.51
N LEU A 123 -2.81 -6.18 -11.27
CA LEU A 123 -2.57 -7.58 -10.92
C LEU A 123 -3.91 -8.31 -10.73
N ASP A 124 -4.30 -9.13 -11.70
CA ASP A 124 -5.48 -10.01 -11.58
C ASP A 124 -5.09 -11.28 -10.80
N ALA A 125 -5.04 -11.17 -9.49
CA ALA A 125 -4.58 -12.22 -8.59
C ALA A 125 -5.29 -12.15 -7.25
N PRO A 126 -5.41 -13.28 -6.52
CA PRO A 126 -5.94 -13.29 -5.15
C PRO A 126 -5.21 -12.31 -4.24
N GLU A 127 -5.97 -11.66 -3.35
CA GLU A 127 -5.46 -10.66 -2.43
C GLU A 127 -5.55 -11.15 -1.00
N TYR A 128 -4.46 -10.91 -0.27
CA TYR A 128 -4.31 -11.26 1.13
C TYR A 128 -3.83 -10.05 1.91
N SER A 129 -4.12 -10.00 3.20
CA SER A 129 -3.36 -9.16 4.12
C SER A 129 -2.56 -10.04 5.08
N VAL A 130 -1.33 -9.61 5.34
CA VAL A 130 -0.41 -10.24 6.28
C VAL A 130 -0.21 -9.30 7.44
N GLU A 131 -0.67 -9.73 8.61
CA GLU A 131 -0.55 -8.99 9.86
C GLU A 131 0.75 -9.37 10.55
N MET A 132 1.64 -8.39 10.77
CA MET A 132 2.89 -8.59 11.48
C MET A 132 2.96 -7.70 12.72
N PHE A 133 3.76 -8.12 13.69
CA PHE A 133 4.08 -7.32 14.87
C PHE A 133 5.58 -7.27 15.10
N GLY A 134 6.16 -6.10 15.01
CA GLY A 134 7.58 -5.85 15.29
C GLY A 134 7.83 -5.66 16.78
N LEU A 135 8.68 -6.52 17.36
CA LEU A 135 9.11 -6.44 18.76
C LEU A 135 10.59 -6.76 18.86
N ASP A 136 11.35 -5.88 19.50
CA ASP A 136 12.79 -6.03 19.74
C ASP A 136 13.60 -6.41 18.48
N GLY A 137 13.26 -5.74 17.35
CA GLY A 137 13.91 -5.94 16.06
C GLY A 137 13.52 -7.23 15.34
N ARG A 138 12.52 -7.96 15.84
CA ARG A 138 11.99 -9.17 15.19
C ARG A 138 10.55 -8.93 14.75
N GLN A 139 10.23 -9.41 13.56
CA GLN A 139 8.88 -9.42 13.03
C GLN A 139 8.21 -10.75 13.39
N HIS A 140 7.03 -10.69 13.98
CA HIS A 140 6.22 -11.85 14.34
C HIS A 140 4.97 -11.89 13.46
N LEU A 141 4.72 -13.00 12.79
CA LEU A 141 3.47 -13.20 12.07
C LEU A 141 2.32 -13.33 13.08
N VAL A 142 1.30 -12.51 12.91
CA VAL A 142 0.07 -12.55 13.71
C VAL A 142 -1.00 -13.35 12.98
N GLY A 143 -1.11 -13.19 11.68
CA GLY A 143 -2.06 -13.95 10.85
C GLY A 143 -2.04 -13.50 9.40
N ILE A 144 -2.69 -14.32 8.56
CA ILE A 144 -2.94 -14.00 7.17
C ILE A 144 -4.46 -14.01 6.95
N THR A 145 -4.96 -12.98 6.29
CA THR A 145 -6.38 -12.82 5.94
C THR A 145 -6.54 -12.96 4.43
N GLU A 146 -7.46 -13.80 4.00
CA GLU A 146 -7.91 -13.80 2.61
C GLU A 146 -8.92 -12.68 2.41
N LYS A 147 -8.74 -11.86 1.36
CA LYS A 147 -9.61 -10.75 1.01
C LYS A 147 -10.36 -11.03 -0.29
N THR A 148 -11.67 -10.84 -0.29
CA THR A 148 -12.46 -10.83 -1.51
C THR A 148 -12.74 -9.39 -1.89
N VAL A 149 -12.20 -8.97 -3.03
CA VAL A 149 -12.40 -7.63 -3.57
C VAL A 149 -13.32 -7.71 -4.78
N THR A 150 -14.37 -6.92 -4.79
CA THR A 150 -15.41 -6.92 -5.84
C THR A 150 -15.74 -5.50 -6.29
N GLY A 151 -16.56 -5.39 -7.35
CA GLY A 151 -17.12 -4.11 -7.76
C GLY A 151 -16.21 -3.25 -8.64
N ALA A 152 -15.55 -3.88 -9.66
CA ALA A 152 -14.85 -3.11 -10.68
C ALA A 152 -15.78 -2.02 -11.29
N PRO A 153 -15.27 -0.82 -11.57
CA PRO A 153 -13.87 -0.40 -11.52
C PRO A 153 -13.36 0.03 -10.13
N HIS A 154 -14.22 0.00 -9.11
CA HIS A 154 -13.90 0.34 -7.73
C HIS A 154 -13.54 -0.93 -6.96
N PHE A 155 -12.50 -0.86 -6.14
CA PHE A 155 -12.04 -1.98 -5.33
C PHE A 155 -12.77 -1.97 -3.99
N VAL A 156 -13.84 -2.78 -3.87
CA VAL A 156 -14.64 -2.89 -2.66
C VAL A 156 -14.33 -4.22 -1.99
N GLU A 157 -13.85 -4.17 -0.77
CA GLU A 157 -13.64 -5.35 0.07
C GLU A 157 -14.99 -5.85 0.57
N SER A 158 -15.37 -7.05 0.14
CA SER A 158 -16.68 -7.63 0.43
C SER A 158 -16.65 -8.76 1.45
N ARG A 159 -15.46 -9.37 1.68
CA ARG A 159 -15.30 -10.50 2.60
C ARG A 159 -13.86 -10.60 3.08
N HIS A 160 -13.69 -10.91 4.37
CA HIS A 160 -12.43 -11.27 5.00
C HIS A 160 -12.56 -12.64 5.67
N ILE A 161 -11.59 -13.53 5.47
CA ILE A 161 -11.49 -14.83 6.14
C ILE A 161 -10.18 -14.89 6.91
N VAL A 162 -10.27 -15.09 8.22
CA VAL A 162 -9.12 -15.19 9.13
C VAL A 162 -9.28 -16.48 9.97
N PRO A 163 -8.27 -17.35 10.02
CA PRO A 163 -7.08 -17.37 9.17
C PRO A 163 -7.43 -17.72 7.72
N ALA A 164 -6.61 -17.27 6.77
CA ALA A 164 -6.73 -17.68 5.38
C ALA A 164 -6.47 -19.19 5.26
N ASP A 165 -7.27 -19.89 4.45
CA ASP A 165 -7.06 -21.30 4.14
C ASP A 165 -6.03 -21.44 3.01
N LEU A 166 -4.76 -21.55 3.40
CA LEU A 166 -3.61 -21.59 2.50
C LEU A 166 -2.72 -22.80 2.76
N PRO A 167 -2.13 -23.39 1.71
CA PRO A 167 -1.01 -24.32 1.88
C PRO A 167 0.15 -23.67 2.64
N ASP A 168 0.84 -24.44 3.49
CA ASP A 168 1.93 -23.92 4.33
C ASP A 168 3.06 -23.24 3.55
N ASP A 169 3.38 -23.73 2.36
CA ASP A 169 4.40 -23.15 1.50
C ASP A 169 3.99 -21.79 0.94
N VAL A 170 2.72 -21.63 0.59
CA VAL A 170 2.15 -20.36 0.15
C VAL A 170 2.10 -19.36 1.30
N ALA A 171 1.66 -19.78 2.48
CA ALA A 171 1.64 -18.94 3.67
C ALA A 171 3.05 -18.43 4.01
N ARG A 172 4.07 -19.31 3.99
CA ARG A 172 5.47 -18.93 4.19
C ARG A 172 5.99 -17.98 3.11
N GLN A 173 5.59 -18.14 1.85
CA GLN A 173 5.97 -17.25 0.76
C GLN A 173 5.43 -15.83 0.98
N LEU A 174 4.15 -15.69 1.34
CA LEU A 174 3.53 -14.41 1.65
C LEU A 174 4.20 -13.76 2.87
N GLU A 175 4.43 -14.53 3.94
CA GLU A 175 5.14 -14.06 5.13
C GLU A 175 6.54 -13.53 4.78
N GLN A 176 7.32 -14.28 3.99
CA GLN A 176 8.67 -13.88 3.60
C GLN A 176 8.66 -12.60 2.74
N THR A 177 7.75 -12.51 1.78
CA THR A 177 7.57 -11.27 0.98
C THR A 177 7.35 -10.06 1.87
N VAL A 178 6.50 -10.19 2.90
CA VAL A 178 6.21 -9.09 3.82
C VAL A 178 7.40 -8.80 4.73
N ARG A 179 8.11 -9.80 5.23
CA ARG A 179 9.35 -9.59 6.02
C ARG A 179 10.40 -8.81 5.24
N ASP A 180 10.59 -9.15 3.96
CA ASP A 180 11.53 -8.45 3.09
C ASP A 180 11.10 -6.99 2.85
N ALA A 181 9.79 -6.77 2.66
CA ALA A 181 9.23 -5.44 2.50
C ALA A 181 9.36 -4.57 3.77
N LEU A 182 9.09 -5.13 4.94
CA LEU A 182 9.25 -4.42 6.22
C LEU A 182 10.73 -4.11 6.51
N THR A 183 11.63 -5.03 6.16
CA THR A 183 13.07 -4.82 6.26
C THR A 183 13.51 -3.67 5.33
N ALA A 184 13.06 -3.69 4.07
CA ALA A 184 13.38 -2.66 3.09
C ALA A 184 12.90 -1.25 3.51
N THR A 185 11.75 -1.18 4.16
CA THR A 185 11.17 0.10 4.64
C THR A 185 11.74 0.54 5.99
N GLY A 186 12.45 -0.34 6.70
CA GLY A 186 13.00 -0.06 8.03
C GLY A 186 11.93 -0.10 9.14
N LEU A 187 10.76 -0.69 8.88
CA LEU A 187 9.74 -0.89 9.91
C LEU A 187 10.15 -2.06 10.82
N GLY A 188 10.30 -1.81 12.10
CA GLY A 188 10.79 -2.79 13.07
C GLY A 188 9.98 -2.88 14.36
N ARG A 189 9.00 -2.01 14.57
CA ARG A 189 8.28 -1.91 15.84
C ARG A 189 6.78 -1.71 15.64
N GLY A 190 6.01 -2.46 16.43
CA GLY A 190 4.55 -2.34 16.44
C GLY A 190 3.86 -3.12 15.32
N PRO A 191 2.55 -2.92 15.16
CA PRO A 191 1.75 -3.65 14.21
C PRO A 191 1.91 -3.10 12.80
N THR A 192 1.87 -4.00 11.81
CA THR A 192 1.76 -3.66 10.40
C THR A 192 0.68 -4.51 9.73
N HIS A 193 -0.10 -3.88 8.88
CA HIS A 193 -1.06 -4.49 7.98
C HIS A 193 -0.54 -4.33 6.55
N THR A 194 -0.16 -5.43 5.91
CA THR A 194 0.43 -5.41 4.56
C THR A 194 -0.48 -6.14 3.59
N GLU A 195 -0.92 -5.45 2.55
CA GLU A 195 -1.72 -6.03 1.46
C GLU A 195 -0.79 -6.60 0.39
N VAL A 196 -1.06 -7.85 0.02
CA VAL A 196 -0.22 -8.62 -0.93
C VAL A 196 -1.12 -9.36 -1.91
N LYS A 197 -0.79 -9.30 -3.19
CA LYS A 197 -1.39 -10.17 -4.22
C LYS A 197 -0.48 -11.37 -4.48
N LEU A 198 -1.08 -12.56 -4.55
CA LEU A 198 -0.36 -13.79 -4.85
C LEU A 198 -0.38 -14.02 -6.36
N THR A 199 0.70 -13.64 -7.04
CA THR A 199 0.87 -13.83 -8.48
C THR A 199 1.59 -15.13 -8.81
N ALA A 200 1.67 -15.50 -10.08
CA ALA A 200 2.45 -16.66 -10.52
C ALA A 200 3.97 -16.52 -10.22
N SER A 201 4.47 -15.29 -10.08
CA SER A 201 5.87 -15.01 -9.72
C SER A 201 6.08 -14.87 -8.22
N GLY A 202 5.05 -15.00 -7.39
CA GLY A 202 5.12 -14.88 -5.94
C GLY A 202 4.29 -13.74 -5.38
N GLY A 203 4.55 -13.37 -4.14
CA GLY A 203 3.87 -12.27 -3.47
C GLY A 203 4.25 -10.92 -4.08
N ALA A 204 3.26 -10.09 -4.38
CA ALA A 204 3.43 -8.71 -4.85
C ALA A 204 2.77 -7.74 -3.86
N VAL A 205 3.58 -6.90 -3.20
CA VAL A 205 3.10 -5.95 -2.18
C VAL A 205 2.26 -4.85 -2.83
N VAL A 206 1.04 -4.67 -2.35
CA VAL A 206 0.11 -3.62 -2.80
C VAL A 206 0.24 -2.37 -1.93
N GLU A 207 0.25 -2.55 -0.59
CA GLU A 207 0.32 -1.46 0.37
C GLU A 207 0.88 -1.96 1.71
N ILE A 208 1.58 -1.08 2.44
CA ILE A 208 2.01 -1.32 3.82
C ILE A 208 1.43 -0.24 4.71
N ASN A 209 0.65 -0.65 5.68
CA ASN A 209 0.06 0.23 6.68
C ASN A 209 0.69 -0.07 8.05
N PRO A 210 1.54 0.81 8.61
CA PRO A 210 2.17 0.61 9.92
C PRO A 210 1.18 0.86 11.07
N ARG A 211 0.11 0.08 11.10
CA ARG A 211 -0.98 0.08 12.08
C ARG A 211 -1.70 -1.27 12.10
N LEU A 212 -2.58 -1.45 13.06
CA LEU A 212 -3.53 -2.57 13.04
C LEU A 212 -4.51 -2.45 11.85
N ALA A 213 -4.97 -3.58 11.34
CA ALA A 213 -6.11 -3.62 10.45
C ALA A 213 -7.31 -2.91 11.10
N VAL A 214 -8.08 -2.20 10.29
CA VAL A 214 -9.36 -1.61 10.71
C VAL A 214 -10.43 -2.26 9.82
N ALA A 215 -11.36 -2.95 10.43
CA ALA A 215 -12.50 -3.57 9.77
C ALA A 215 -13.56 -2.51 9.43
#